data_57f96cd58aab18a05a88dace51044d88
#
_entry.id   57f96cd58aab18a05a88dace51044d88
#
_cell.length_a   1.000
_cell.length_b   1.000
_cell.length_c   1.000
_cell.angle_alpha   90.00
_cell.angle_beta   90.00
_cell.angle_gamma   90.00
#
_symmetry.space_group_name_H-M   'P 1'
#
loop_
_entity.id
_entity.type
_entity.pdbx_description
1 polymer ?
#
loop_
_entity_poly.entity_id
_entity_poly.type
_entity_poly.pdbx_seq_one_letter_code
_entity_poly.pdbx_strand_id
1 'polypeptide(L)'
;MVTISPFKALRPAAEFAKQVASRPYDVLNSKEAKTEAQGNNVSFLHITKSEIDLPESIDIHAQQVYDKAKENLDAFISRKILFRESKACYYIYELVMNGKSQTGLVCGSSIKDYENGLIKKHEFTRPEKEQDRINHIKTTGAQTGNVLLDYKNVSDIDNLINTCKEKNPVYDFTADDG
;
A
#
# COMPACT_ATOMS: atom_id res chain seq x y z
N MET A 1 23.93 -6.87 -7.51
CA MET A 1 22.75 -7.47 -6.84
C MET A 1 22.00 -6.32 -6.19
N VAL A 2 20.67 -6.25 -6.32
CA VAL A 2 19.87 -5.20 -5.68
C VAL A 2 19.84 -5.43 -4.17
N THR A 3 19.99 -4.36 -3.41
CA THR A 3 19.96 -4.39 -1.94
C THR A 3 18.53 -4.22 -1.46
N ILE A 4 18.05 -5.14 -0.65
CA ILE A 4 16.75 -5.09 0.03
C ILE A 4 16.92 -5.12 1.54
N SER A 5 15.96 -4.56 2.27
CA SER A 5 15.99 -4.49 3.72
C SER A 5 14.62 -4.76 4.35
N PRO A 6 14.57 -5.36 5.54
CA PRO A 6 13.34 -5.46 6.29
C PRO A 6 12.95 -4.09 6.86
N PHE A 7 11.66 -3.90 7.14
CA PHE A 7 11.15 -2.67 7.73
C PHE A 7 10.02 -2.93 8.72
N LYS A 8 9.71 -1.92 9.53
CA LYS A 8 8.59 -1.97 10.48
C LYS A 8 7.34 -1.44 9.78
N ALA A 9 6.53 -2.33 9.19
CA ALA A 9 5.31 -1.93 8.53
C ALA A 9 4.31 -1.32 9.51
N LEU A 10 3.54 -0.35 9.02
CA LEU A 10 2.27 0.05 9.59
C LEU A 10 1.20 -0.78 8.88
N ARG A 11 0.50 -1.62 9.62
CA ARG A 11 -0.47 -2.56 9.06
C ARG A 11 -1.74 -2.65 9.91
N PRO A 12 -2.87 -3.12 9.37
CA PRO A 12 -4.10 -3.23 10.13
C PRO A 12 -4.00 -4.28 11.24
N ALA A 13 -4.76 -4.09 12.32
CA ALA A 13 -5.04 -5.15 13.26
C ALA A 13 -5.88 -6.24 12.57
N ALA A 14 -5.74 -7.49 13.01
CA ALA A 14 -6.29 -8.65 12.29
C ALA A 14 -7.81 -8.53 12.05
N GLU A 15 -8.53 -8.04 13.04
CA GLU A 15 -9.98 -7.82 12.99
C GLU A 15 -10.43 -6.75 11.98
N PHE A 16 -9.53 -5.86 11.57
CA PHE A 16 -9.81 -4.80 10.59
C PHE A 16 -9.22 -5.08 9.21
N ALA A 17 -8.41 -6.13 9.06
CA ALA A 17 -7.61 -6.35 7.84
C ALA A 17 -8.46 -6.34 6.57
N LYS A 18 -9.57 -7.08 6.54
CA LYS A 18 -10.49 -7.12 5.40
C LYS A 18 -11.15 -5.75 5.13
N GLN A 19 -11.57 -5.05 6.19
CA GLN A 19 -12.27 -3.77 6.06
C GLN A 19 -11.33 -2.63 5.64
N VAL A 20 -10.05 -2.70 6.04
CA VAL A 20 -9.02 -1.73 5.64
C VAL A 20 -8.59 -1.94 4.21
N ALA A 21 -8.55 -3.19 3.75
CA ALA A 21 -8.18 -3.51 2.37
C ALA A 21 -9.07 -2.77 1.37
N SER A 22 -8.47 -2.19 0.35
CA SER A 22 -9.15 -1.46 -0.72
C SER A 22 -8.42 -1.64 -2.03
N ARG A 23 -9.10 -1.35 -3.13
CA ARG A 23 -8.43 -1.28 -4.44
C ARG A 23 -7.35 -0.19 -4.46
N PRO A 24 -6.34 -0.30 -5.33
CA PRO A 24 -5.34 0.75 -5.51
C PRO A 24 -5.98 2.09 -5.88
N TYR A 25 -5.45 3.18 -5.32
CA TYR A 25 -6.00 4.53 -5.49
C TYR A 25 -6.01 5.02 -6.95
N ASP A 26 -5.13 4.50 -7.78
CA ASP A 26 -4.92 4.90 -9.18
C ASP A 26 -5.87 4.22 -10.17
N VAL A 27 -6.58 3.18 -9.73
CA VAL A 27 -7.62 2.50 -10.54
C VAL A 27 -9.02 3.02 -10.28
N LEU A 28 -9.18 4.01 -9.38
CA LEU A 28 -10.45 4.60 -9.00
C LEU A 28 -10.46 6.11 -9.23
N ASN A 29 -11.52 6.64 -9.81
CA ASN A 29 -11.81 8.07 -9.68
C ASN A 29 -12.44 8.38 -8.31
N SER A 30 -12.57 9.68 -7.95
CA SER A 30 -13.05 10.07 -6.62
C SER A 30 -14.50 9.63 -6.34
N LYS A 31 -15.36 9.58 -7.37
CA LYS A 31 -16.75 9.13 -7.21
C LYS A 31 -16.83 7.62 -6.99
N GLU A 32 -16.05 6.86 -7.70
CA GLU A 32 -15.92 5.40 -7.51
C GLU A 32 -15.36 5.08 -6.14
N ALA A 33 -14.30 5.77 -5.71
CA ALA A 33 -13.73 5.61 -4.38
C ALA A 33 -14.73 5.94 -3.27
N LYS A 34 -15.51 7.02 -3.42
CA LYS A 34 -16.57 7.39 -2.48
C LYS A 34 -17.65 6.32 -2.37
N THR A 35 -18.04 5.74 -3.52
CA THR A 35 -19.03 4.64 -3.56
C THR A 35 -18.49 3.37 -2.90
N GLU A 36 -17.23 3.01 -3.17
CA GLU A 36 -16.59 1.82 -2.59
C GLU A 36 -16.40 1.95 -1.08
N ALA A 37 -16.02 3.12 -0.60
CA ALA A 37 -15.86 3.39 0.83
C ALA A 37 -17.19 3.61 1.56
N GLN A 38 -18.33 3.66 0.87
CA GLN A 38 -19.61 3.93 1.49
C GLN A 38 -19.98 2.89 2.54
N GLY A 39 -20.23 3.36 3.77
CA GLY A 39 -20.54 2.48 4.91
C GLY A 39 -19.34 1.80 5.56
N ASN A 40 -18.14 1.97 5.00
CA ASN A 40 -16.89 1.46 5.55
C ASN A 40 -15.96 2.60 5.95
N ASN A 41 -16.11 3.12 7.15
CA ASN A 41 -15.34 4.24 7.70
C ASN A 41 -13.90 3.87 8.13
N VAL A 42 -13.46 2.64 7.82
CA VAL A 42 -12.08 2.17 8.03
C VAL A 42 -11.40 1.73 6.73
N SER A 43 -12.05 1.94 5.58
CA SER A 43 -11.43 1.69 4.28
C SER A 43 -10.15 2.52 4.12
N PHE A 44 -9.10 1.93 3.57
CA PHE A 44 -7.85 2.64 3.31
C PHE A 44 -7.99 3.75 2.25
N LEU A 45 -9.09 3.76 1.49
CA LEU A 45 -9.43 4.84 0.56
C LEU A 45 -9.59 6.19 1.28
N HIS A 46 -10.00 6.23 2.54
CA HIS A 46 -10.05 7.47 3.34
C HIS A 46 -8.66 8.11 3.54
N ILE A 47 -7.58 7.33 3.34
CA ILE A 47 -6.19 7.81 3.43
C ILE A 47 -5.62 8.09 2.04
N THR A 48 -5.83 7.18 1.08
CA THR A 48 -5.22 7.26 -0.25
C THR A 48 -5.99 8.12 -1.24
N LYS A 49 -7.30 8.33 -0.98
CA LYS A 49 -8.26 9.12 -1.76
C LYS A 49 -9.08 10.02 -0.82
N SER A 50 -8.40 10.72 0.08
CA SER A 50 -9.02 11.46 1.18
C SER A 50 -9.97 12.60 0.74
N GLU A 51 -9.94 12.99 -0.53
CA GLU A 51 -10.94 13.90 -1.10
C GLU A 51 -12.38 13.38 -0.99
N ILE A 52 -12.58 12.05 -0.82
CA ILE A 52 -13.93 11.48 -0.64
C ILE A 52 -14.62 11.95 0.65
N ASP A 53 -13.84 12.40 1.63
CA ASP A 53 -14.32 12.93 2.92
C ASP A 53 -14.52 14.46 2.90
N LEU A 54 -14.31 15.09 1.76
CA LEU A 54 -14.38 16.54 1.58
C LEU A 54 -15.49 16.91 0.58
N PRO A 55 -15.89 18.20 0.52
CA PRO A 55 -16.86 18.64 -0.48
C PRO A 55 -16.39 18.36 -1.91
N GLU A 56 -17.30 17.92 -2.79
CA GLU A 56 -16.99 17.56 -4.18
C GLU A 56 -16.41 18.71 -5.03
N SER A 57 -16.59 19.96 -4.56
CA SER A 57 -16.04 21.15 -5.22
C SER A 57 -14.56 21.39 -4.94
N ILE A 58 -13.95 20.58 -4.07
CA ILE A 58 -12.54 20.77 -3.72
C ILE A 58 -11.64 20.28 -4.87
N ASP A 59 -10.56 21.02 -5.10
CA ASP A 59 -9.49 20.51 -5.98
C ASP A 59 -8.79 19.31 -5.30
N ILE A 60 -8.76 18.19 -5.97
CA ILE A 60 -8.16 16.93 -5.45
C ILE A 60 -6.66 17.05 -5.14
N HIS A 61 -5.99 18.09 -5.65
CA HIS A 61 -4.59 18.42 -5.37
C HIS A 61 -4.42 19.56 -4.37
N ALA A 62 -5.51 20.05 -3.76
CA ALA A 62 -5.44 21.06 -2.71
C ALA A 62 -4.76 20.52 -1.45
N GLN A 63 -4.03 21.39 -0.72
CA GLN A 63 -3.35 21.02 0.53
C GLN A 63 -4.32 20.38 1.54
N GLN A 64 -5.57 20.84 1.60
CA GLN A 64 -6.60 20.29 2.48
C GLN A 64 -6.86 18.79 2.28
N VAL A 65 -6.67 18.26 1.06
CA VAL A 65 -6.82 16.82 0.75
C VAL A 65 -5.68 16.03 1.42
N TYR A 66 -4.45 16.51 1.33
CA TYR A 66 -3.30 15.88 2.00
C TYR A 66 -3.40 15.99 3.53
N ASP A 67 -3.87 17.13 4.04
CA ASP A 67 -4.09 17.32 5.48
C ASP A 67 -5.16 16.34 5.99
N LYS A 68 -6.23 16.13 5.21
CA LYS A 68 -7.27 15.13 5.53
C LYS A 68 -6.73 13.70 5.51
N ALA A 69 -5.86 13.36 4.56
CA ALA A 69 -5.17 12.07 4.54
C ALA A 69 -4.35 11.84 5.82
N LYS A 70 -3.64 12.88 6.28
CA LYS A 70 -2.87 12.84 7.53
C LYS A 70 -3.78 12.67 8.75
N GLU A 71 -4.85 13.46 8.84
CA GLU A 71 -5.84 13.35 9.91
C GLU A 71 -6.42 11.93 10.00
N ASN A 72 -6.83 11.36 8.86
CA ASN A 72 -7.39 10.01 8.80
C ASN A 72 -6.36 8.95 9.20
N LEU A 73 -5.10 9.06 8.73
CA LEU A 73 -4.03 8.15 9.12
C LEU A 73 -3.76 8.18 10.63
N ASP A 74 -3.68 9.38 11.21
CA ASP A 74 -3.47 9.54 12.65
C ASP A 74 -4.67 8.99 13.46
N ALA A 75 -5.90 9.19 12.97
CA ALA A 75 -7.09 8.62 13.57
C ALA A 75 -7.08 7.09 13.52
N PHE A 76 -6.66 6.47 12.41
CA PHE A 76 -6.55 5.02 12.30
C PHE A 76 -5.51 4.44 13.27
N ILE A 77 -4.39 5.14 13.45
CA ILE A 77 -3.35 4.73 14.40
C ILE A 77 -3.85 4.89 15.85
N SER A 78 -4.45 6.03 16.20
CA SER A 78 -4.94 6.31 17.55
C SER A 78 -6.06 5.35 17.99
N ARG A 79 -6.93 4.97 17.04
CA ARG A 79 -7.99 3.97 17.23
C ARG A 79 -7.50 2.52 17.18
N LYS A 80 -6.19 2.30 16.98
CA LYS A 80 -5.56 0.97 16.84
C LYS A 80 -6.10 0.13 15.67
N ILE A 81 -6.69 0.77 14.67
CA ILE A 81 -7.03 0.14 13.39
C ILE A 81 -5.76 -0.25 12.66
N LEU A 82 -4.79 0.67 12.66
CA LEU A 82 -3.42 0.43 12.19
C LEU A 82 -2.45 0.44 13.36
N PHE A 83 -1.45 -0.42 13.32
CA PHE A 83 -0.36 -0.43 14.29
C PHE A 83 0.98 -0.66 13.59
N ARG A 84 2.04 -0.13 14.18
CA ARG A 84 3.41 -0.32 13.68
C ARG A 84 4.01 -1.57 14.28
N GLU A 85 4.62 -2.39 13.45
CA GLU A 85 5.38 -3.56 13.89
C GLU A 85 6.53 -3.18 14.84
N SER A 86 6.71 -3.98 15.87
CA SER A 86 7.79 -3.79 16.87
C SER A 86 9.16 -4.14 16.29
N LYS A 87 9.21 -5.08 15.36
CA LYS A 87 10.44 -5.56 14.70
C LYS A 87 10.39 -5.30 13.20
N ALA A 88 11.57 -5.08 12.62
CA ALA A 88 11.70 -5.01 11.16
C ALA A 88 11.59 -6.42 10.58
N CYS A 89 10.71 -6.59 9.58
CA CYS A 89 10.42 -7.87 8.94
C CYS A 89 10.40 -7.70 7.42
N TYR A 90 10.56 -8.80 6.71
CA TYR A 90 10.09 -9.00 5.35
C TYR A 90 8.68 -9.55 5.42
N TYR A 91 7.84 -9.24 4.42
CA TYR A 91 6.46 -9.73 4.40
C TYR A 91 6.21 -10.48 3.09
N ILE A 92 5.56 -11.63 3.20
CA ILE A 92 5.09 -12.36 2.03
C ILE A 92 3.64 -11.93 1.80
N TYR A 93 3.37 -11.46 0.59
CA TYR A 93 2.06 -10.98 0.17
C TYR A 93 1.58 -11.80 -1.01
N GLU A 94 0.45 -12.47 -0.85
CA GLU A 94 -0.14 -13.31 -1.87
C GLU A 94 -1.52 -12.78 -2.24
N LEU A 95 -1.74 -12.64 -3.53
CA LEU A 95 -3.04 -12.35 -4.12
C LEU A 95 -3.47 -13.54 -4.98
N VAL A 96 -4.73 -13.91 -4.85
CA VAL A 96 -5.35 -14.92 -5.72
C VAL A 96 -6.49 -14.25 -6.47
N MET A 97 -6.41 -14.20 -7.79
CA MET A 97 -7.43 -13.64 -8.66
C MET A 97 -7.71 -14.62 -9.81
N ASN A 98 -8.97 -14.94 -10.03
CA ASN A 98 -9.41 -15.88 -11.08
C ASN A 98 -8.65 -17.22 -11.02
N GLY A 99 -8.40 -17.74 -9.81
CA GLY A 99 -7.67 -18.98 -9.57
C GLY A 99 -6.16 -18.93 -9.83
N LYS A 100 -5.61 -17.74 -10.11
CA LYS A 100 -4.17 -17.52 -10.28
C LYS A 100 -3.60 -16.86 -9.04
N SER A 101 -2.60 -17.48 -8.42
CA SER A 101 -1.85 -16.93 -7.30
C SER A 101 -0.65 -16.14 -7.80
N GLN A 102 -0.46 -14.95 -7.24
CA GLN A 102 0.73 -14.13 -7.38
C GLN A 102 1.29 -13.85 -5.99
N THR A 103 2.53 -14.27 -5.76
CA THR A 103 3.21 -14.06 -4.48
C THR A 103 4.35 -13.08 -4.65
N GLY A 104 4.42 -12.07 -3.79
CA GLY A 104 5.47 -11.06 -3.74
C GLY A 104 6.15 -10.99 -2.38
N LEU A 105 7.40 -10.51 -2.38
CA LEU A 105 8.15 -10.17 -1.19
C LEU A 105 8.09 -8.65 -0.97
N VAL A 106 7.47 -8.22 0.13
CA VAL A 106 7.39 -6.80 0.50
C VAL A 106 8.59 -6.44 1.37
N CYS A 107 9.37 -5.47 0.91
CA CYS A 107 10.62 -5.04 1.54
C CYS A 107 10.96 -3.59 1.19
N GLY A 108 11.94 -3.02 1.86
CA GLY A 108 12.57 -1.78 1.42
C GLY A 108 13.59 -2.07 0.32
N SER A 109 13.53 -1.35 -0.80
CA SER A 109 14.54 -1.39 -1.86
C SER A 109 15.45 -0.18 -1.80
N SER A 110 16.73 -0.37 -2.15
CA SER A 110 17.73 0.69 -2.11
C SER A 110 17.46 1.76 -3.17
N ILE A 111 17.25 3.01 -2.73
CA ILE A 111 17.14 4.18 -3.63
C ILE A 111 18.45 4.34 -4.43
N LYS A 112 19.61 4.08 -3.83
CA LYS A 112 20.88 4.15 -4.51
C LYS A 112 20.99 3.16 -5.67
N ASP A 113 20.42 1.96 -5.52
CA ASP A 113 20.40 0.96 -6.59
C ASP A 113 19.45 1.37 -7.72
N TYR A 114 18.39 2.10 -7.41
CA TYR A 114 17.51 2.73 -8.40
C TYR A 114 18.24 3.86 -9.15
N GLU A 115 18.91 4.75 -8.45
CA GLU A 115 19.68 5.87 -9.03
C GLU A 115 20.83 5.37 -9.93
N ASN A 116 21.51 4.30 -9.50
CA ASN A 116 22.60 3.68 -10.26
C ASN A 116 22.11 2.79 -11.43
N GLY A 117 20.80 2.67 -11.64
CA GLY A 117 20.22 1.88 -12.72
C GLY A 117 20.31 0.35 -12.55
N LEU A 118 20.62 -0.15 -11.34
CA LEU A 118 20.50 -1.58 -11.02
C LEU A 118 19.04 -2.00 -11.02
N ILE A 119 18.15 -1.17 -10.46
CA ILE A 119 16.70 -1.30 -10.62
C ILE A 119 16.32 -0.57 -11.89
N LYS A 120 15.84 -1.33 -12.88
CA LYS A 120 15.48 -0.78 -14.19
C LYS A 120 14.13 -0.08 -14.12
N LYS A 121 14.03 1.09 -14.76
CA LYS A 121 12.77 1.80 -14.93
C LYS A 121 11.98 1.15 -16.06
N HIS A 122 10.71 0.85 -15.84
CA HIS A 122 9.81 0.34 -16.86
C HIS A 122 9.28 1.48 -17.74
N GLU A 123 8.82 2.56 -17.10
CA GLU A 123 8.26 3.74 -17.75
C GLU A 123 8.58 5.02 -16.99
N PHE A 124 8.32 6.16 -17.62
CA PHE A 124 8.44 7.45 -16.96
C PHE A 124 7.10 7.83 -16.32
N THR A 125 7.16 8.19 -15.04
CA THR A 125 6.00 8.73 -14.31
C THR A 125 5.65 10.11 -14.85
N ARG A 126 4.38 10.42 -14.98
CA ARG A 126 3.92 11.77 -15.33
C ARG A 126 4.23 12.73 -14.18
N PRO A 127 4.82 13.91 -14.44
CA PRO A 127 5.28 14.83 -13.39
C PRO A 127 4.18 15.24 -12.40
N GLU A 128 2.96 15.44 -12.87
CA GLU A 128 1.82 15.80 -12.01
C GLU A 128 1.45 14.68 -11.03
N LYS A 129 1.57 13.41 -11.45
CA LYS A 129 1.30 12.24 -10.60
C LYS A 129 2.42 12.04 -9.58
N GLU A 130 3.66 12.26 -10.00
CA GLU A 130 4.82 12.22 -9.11
C GLU A 130 4.72 13.29 -8.02
N GLN A 131 4.41 14.54 -8.41
CA GLN A 131 4.26 15.64 -7.46
C GLN A 131 3.12 15.40 -6.46
N ASP A 132 2.00 14.86 -6.92
CA ASP A 132 0.88 14.46 -6.06
C ASP A 132 1.33 13.46 -4.98
N ARG A 133 2.04 12.40 -5.38
CA ARG A 133 2.57 11.42 -4.42
C ARG A 133 3.61 11.99 -3.47
N ILE A 134 4.48 12.88 -3.95
CA ILE A 134 5.45 13.59 -3.12
C ILE A 134 4.73 14.40 -2.04
N ASN A 135 3.69 15.15 -2.40
CA ASN A 135 2.91 15.96 -1.47
C ASN A 135 2.20 15.08 -0.43
N HIS A 136 1.57 14.00 -0.88
CA HIS A 136 0.90 13.05 -0.01
C HIS A 136 1.87 12.43 1.00
N ILE A 137 3.04 11.92 0.55
CA ILE A 137 4.05 11.32 1.42
C ILE A 137 4.63 12.34 2.40
N LYS A 138 4.93 13.56 1.93
CA LYS A 138 5.46 14.63 2.80
C LYS A 138 4.48 15.00 3.90
N THR A 139 3.19 15.07 3.60
CA THR A 139 2.17 15.47 4.57
C THR A 139 1.83 14.33 5.52
N THR A 140 1.61 13.12 5.02
CA THR A 140 1.26 11.96 5.86
C THR A 140 2.44 11.39 6.64
N GLY A 141 3.66 11.57 6.15
CA GLY A 141 4.86 10.93 6.69
C GLY A 141 4.90 9.42 6.44
N ALA A 142 4.12 8.93 5.48
CA ALA A 142 3.99 7.51 5.19
C ALA A 142 3.97 7.21 3.69
N GLN A 143 4.63 6.11 3.30
CA GLN A 143 4.49 5.52 1.97
C GLN A 143 3.24 4.64 1.98
N THR A 144 2.19 5.05 1.28
CA THR A 144 0.87 4.39 1.30
C THR A 144 0.61 3.53 0.07
N GLY A 145 1.48 3.55 -0.92
CA GLY A 145 1.40 2.72 -2.13
C GLY A 145 2.72 2.00 -2.39
N ASN A 146 2.68 0.69 -2.49
CA ASN A 146 3.86 -0.11 -2.81
C ASN A 146 4.18 -0.01 -4.30
N VAL A 147 5.46 -0.08 -4.64
CA VAL A 147 5.94 -0.17 -6.01
C VAL A 147 6.16 -1.64 -6.35
N LEU A 148 5.63 -2.09 -7.49
CA LEU A 148 5.90 -3.42 -8.00
C LEU A 148 7.27 -3.45 -8.70
N LEU A 149 8.10 -4.39 -8.30
CA LEU A 149 9.39 -4.69 -8.93
C LEU A 149 9.41 -6.15 -9.36
N ASP A 150 9.76 -6.39 -10.61
CA ASP A 150 9.99 -7.73 -11.12
C ASP A 150 11.48 -8.11 -11.03
N TYR A 151 11.75 -9.36 -10.73
CA TYR A 151 13.09 -9.92 -10.72
C TYR A 151 13.13 -11.30 -11.40
N LYS A 152 14.30 -11.66 -11.89
CA LYS A 152 14.49 -13.02 -12.44
C LYS A 152 14.37 -14.04 -11.32
N ASN A 153 13.67 -15.13 -11.62
CA ASN A 153 13.46 -16.21 -10.67
C ASN A 153 14.77 -16.70 -10.02
N VAL A 154 14.75 -16.87 -8.69
CA VAL A 154 15.87 -17.38 -7.89
C VAL A 154 15.33 -18.48 -6.98
N SER A 155 15.74 -19.72 -7.26
CA SER A 155 15.22 -20.92 -6.57
C SER A 155 15.34 -20.85 -5.04
N ASP A 156 16.43 -20.25 -4.52
CA ASP A 156 16.62 -20.13 -3.07
C ASP A 156 15.57 -19.19 -2.44
N ILE A 157 15.19 -18.10 -3.14
CA ILE A 157 14.15 -17.18 -2.70
C ILE A 157 12.80 -17.89 -2.73
N ASP A 158 12.49 -18.61 -3.80
CA ASP A 158 11.24 -19.36 -3.94
C ASP A 158 11.09 -20.43 -2.86
N ASN A 159 12.14 -21.19 -2.59
CA ASN A 159 12.15 -22.21 -1.54
C ASN A 159 11.90 -21.59 -0.17
N LEU A 160 12.52 -20.45 0.12
CA LEU A 160 12.31 -19.71 1.37
C LEU A 160 10.87 -19.21 1.50
N ILE A 161 10.32 -18.61 0.45
CA ILE A 161 8.92 -18.16 0.40
C ILE A 161 7.97 -19.33 0.62
N ASN A 162 8.16 -20.44 -0.08
CA ASN A 162 7.32 -21.63 0.04
C ASN A 162 7.36 -22.20 1.47
N THR A 163 8.54 -22.31 2.08
CA THR A 163 8.68 -22.74 3.48
C THR A 163 7.96 -21.79 4.44
N CYS A 164 7.97 -20.50 4.18
CA CYS A 164 7.24 -19.54 5.01
C CYS A 164 5.72 -19.66 4.82
N LYS A 165 5.25 -19.98 3.63
CA LYS A 165 3.81 -20.19 3.32
C LYS A 165 3.21 -21.44 3.96
N GLU A 166 4.03 -22.38 4.43
CA GLU A 166 3.56 -23.54 5.23
C GLU A 166 3.03 -23.12 6.61
N LYS A 167 3.36 -21.91 7.08
CA LYS A 167 2.90 -21.36 8.35
C LYS A 167 1.54 -20.69 8.16
N ASN A 168 0.79 -20.57 9.27
CA ASN A 168 -0.46 -19.82 9.27
C ASN A 168 -0.20 -18.36 8.84
N PRO A 169 -0.97 -17.85 7.88
CA PRO A 169 -0.87 -16.46 7.46
C PRO A 169 -1.31 -15.50 8.58
N VAL A 170 -0.79 -14.29 8.55
CA VAL A 170 -1.21 -13.22 9.47
C VAL A 170 -2.61 -12.72 9.10
N TYR A 171 -2.90 -12.70 7.80
CA TYR A 171 -4.21 -12.38 7.22
C TYR A 171 -4.56 -13.41 6.16
N ASP A 172 -5.81 -13.83 6.13
CA ASP A 172 -6.39 -14.65 5.08
C ASP A 172 -7.87 -14.27 4.96
N PHE A 173 -8.24 -13.64 3.87
CA PHE A 173 -9.60 -13.22 3.60
C PHE A 173 -9.85 -13.02 2.10
N THR A 174 -11.09 -13.15 1.69
CA THR A 174 -11.53 -12.77 0.36
C THR A 174 -11.98 -11.31 0.38
N ALA A 175 -11.41 -10.49 -0.50
CA ALA A 175 -11.83 -9.10 -0.70
C ALA A 175 -13.23 -9.05 -1.34
N ASP A 176 -13.89 -7.89 -1.24
CA ASP A 176 -15.28 -7.76 -1.73
C ASP A 176 -15.35 -7.63 -3.26
N ASP A 177 -14.24 -7.41 -3.90
CA ASP A 177 -14.09 -7.38 -5.36
C ASP A 177 -13.66 -8.73 -5.98
N GLY A 178 -13.55 -9.78 -5.18
CA GLY A 178 -13.30 -11.16 -5.59
C GLY A 178 -11.87 -11.63 -5.43
#